data_b8b2d0e4e92bf6727c6339046b412fb3
#
_entry.id   b8b2d0e4e92bf6727c6339046b412fb3
#
_cell.length_a   1.000
_cell.length_b   1.000
_cell.length_c   1.000
_cell.angle_alpha   90.00
_cell.angle_beta   90.00
_cell.angle_gamma   90.00
#
_symmetry.space_group_name_H-M   'P 1'
#
loop_
_entity.id
_entity.type
_entity.pdbx_description
1 polymer ?
#
loop_
_entity_poly.entity_id
_entity_poly.type
_entity_poly.pdbx_seq_one_letter_code
_entity_poly.pdbx_strand_id
1 'polypeptide(L)'
;MKALFFGSIGTVVETSQLQYDAFHVAFAQHGLDWHWDLPTYRDMLKISGGANRISAFADKRNERVDATAIHATKTSWFIKKLQSDGIKPLSYVSFGLKAAQEYGMKTGFISTTEKVTVQIIAQKLVTEGNPGFDIMTHRGLGLPEKPEPDAYIHAFKALGIEPQNAIVIEDNVDGVASAKAAGARVVGVPGAFAKQTDLRASDTTFGSGSDINWVSLFT
;
A
#
# COMPACT_ATOMS: atom_id res chain seq x y z
N MET A 1 18.28 14.84 -8.90
CA MET A 1 17.58 14.87 -7.59
C MET A 1 17.15 13.46 -7.26
N LYS A 2 17.35 12.98 -6.02
CA LYS A 2 16.94 11.62 -5.57
C LYS A 2 15.55 11.66 -4.90
N ALA A 3 14.86 10.53 -4.86
CA ALA A 3 13.58 10.40 -4.19
C ALA A 3 13.44 9.10 -3.39
N LEU A 4 12.64 9.15 -2.31
CA LEU A 4 12.18 7.99 -1.55
C LEU A 4 10.65 7.94 -1.60
N PHE A 5 10.10 6.87 -2.16
CA PHE A 5 8.66 6.67 -2.27
C PHE A 5 8.21 5.45 -1.47
N PHE A 6 7.07 5.57 -0.81
CA PHE A 6 6.35 4.48 -0.17
C PHE A 6 5.15 4.12 -1.03
N GLY A 7 5.07 2.87 -1.48
CA GLY A 7 4.20 2.49 -2.57
C GLY A 7 2.77 2.15 -2.20
N SER A 8 2.48 1.75 -0.98
CA SER A 8 1.14 1.29 -0.60
C SER A 8 0.80 1.69 0.83
N ILE A 9 -0.46 1.47 1.24
CA ILE A 9 -0.88 1.69 2.63
C ILE A 9 0.02 0.87 3.57
N GLY A 10 0.25 -0.39 3.25
CA GLY A 10 1.01 -1.33 4.09
C GLY A 10 2.49 -1.01 4.22
N THR A 11 3.05 -0.16 3.34
CA THR A 11 4.42 0.35 3.52
C THR A 11 4.51 1.51 4.50
N VAL A 12 3.39 2.17 4.80
CA VAL A 12 3.34 3.36 5.67
C VAL A 12 2.76 3.05 7.04
N VAL A 13 1.68 2.27 7.07
CA VAL A 13 0.95 1.90 8.28
C VAL A 13 0.56 0.44 8.25
N GLU A 14 0.61 -0.25 9.41
CA GLU A 14 0.15 -1.63 9.49
C GLU A 14 -1.38 -1.66 9.63
N THR A 15 -2.04 -2.10 8.57
CA THR A 15 -3.50 -2.19 8.51
C THR A 15 -4.00 -3.57 8.11
N SER A 16 -3.15 -4.58 8.04
CA SER A 16 -3.51 -5.91 7.54
C SER A 16 -4.67 -6.53 8.31
N GLN A 17 -4.63 -6.47 9.65
CA GLN A 17 -5.71 -6.98 10.48
C GLN A 17 -7.01 -6.18 10.26
N LEU A 18 -6.92 -4.86 10.20
CA LEU A 18 -8.08 -4.00 9.97
C LEU A 18 -8.72 -4.25 8.60
N GLN A 19 -7.90 -4.49 7.58
CA GLN A 19 -8.38 -4.87 6.24
C GLN A 19 -9.09 -6.23 6.26
N TYR A 20 -8.52 -7.20 6.98
CA TYR A 20 -9.12 -8.52 7.16
C TYR A 20 -10.48 -8.44 7.85
N ASP A 21 -10.56 -7.74 8.98
CA ASP A 21 -11.80 -7.56 9.74
C ASP A 21 -12.86 -6.84 8.91
N ALA A 22 -12.46 -5.85 8.10
CA ALA A 22 -13.37 -5.10 7.24
C ALA A 22 -14.10 -5.98 6.21
N PHE A 23 -13.44 -7.02 5.68
CA PHE A 23 -14.11 -7.98 4.79
C PHE A 23 -15.19 -8.76 5.52
N HIS A 24 -14.90 -9.28 6.72
CA HIS A 24 -15.88 -10.04 7.50
C HIS A 24 -17.09 -9.21 7.92
N VAL A 25 -16.85 -7.95 8.30
CA VAL A 25 -17.95 -7.01 8.59
C VAL A 25 -18.80 -6.78 7.35
N ALA A 26 -18.18 -6.59 6.18
CA ALA A 26 -18.93 -6.41 4.95
C ALA A 26 -19.74 -7.66 4.56
N PHE A 27 -19.17 -8.85 4.70
CA PHE A 27 -19.89 -10.11 4.44
C PHE A 27 -21.12 -10.23 5.33
N ALA A 28 -20.97 -10.02 6.62
CA ALA A 28 -22.08 -10.07 7.57
C ALA A 28 -23.17 -9.03 7.27
N GLN A 29 -22.81 -7.80 6.90
CA GLN A 29 -23.77 -6.75 6.55
C GLN A 29 -24.54 -7.04 5.25
N HIS A 30 -23.97 -7.85 4.36
CA HIS A 30 -24.63 -8.32 3.14
C HIS A 30 -25.33 -9.69 3.30
N GLY A 31 -25.44 -10.19 4.53
CA GLY A 31 -26.13 -11.46 4.84
C GLY A 31 -25.40 -12.70 4.32
N LEU A 32 -24.08 -12.60 4.09
CA LEU A 32 -23.25 -13.71 3.65
C LEU A 32 -22.67 -14.45 4.86
N ASP A 33 -22.71 -15.76 4.86
CA ASP A 33 -22.09 -16.63 5.87
C ASP A 33 -20.60 -16.89 5.61
N TRP A 34 -19.98 -16.04 4.81
CA TRP A 34 -18.60 -16.19 4.39
C TRP A 34 -17.65 -15.90 5.53
N HIS A 35 -16.74 -16.82 5.73
CA HIS A 35 -15.62 -16.65 6.64
C HIS A 35 -14.32 -16.98 5.91
N TRP A 36 -13.48 -15.99 5.73
CA TRP A 36 -12.12 -16.20 5.27
C TRP A 36 -11.23 -16.45 6.49
N ASP A 37 -10.75 -17.67 6.67
CA ASP A 37 -9.65 -17.90 7.59
C ASP A 37 -8.35 -17.26 7.08
N LEU A 38 -7.34 -17.16 7.90
CA LEU A 38 -6.07 -16.52 7.48
C LEU A 38 -5.41 -17.18 6.25
N PRO A 39 -5.37 -18.52 6.11
CA PRO A 39 -4.90 -19.16 4.88
C PRO A 39 -5.68 -18.71 3.64
N THR A 40 -7.00 -18.76 3.68
CA THR A 40 -7.87 -18.30 2.59
C THR A 40 -7.65 -16.83 2.27
N TYR A 41 -7.57 -15.97 3.29
CA TYR A 41 -7.33 -14.54 3.08
C TYR A 41 -5.98 -14.27 2.43
N ARG A 42 -4.91 -14.96 2.85
CA ARG A 42 -3.59 -14.87 2.20
C ARG A 42 -3.63 -15.28 0.74
N ASP A 43 -4.39 -16.32 0.40
CA ASP A 43 -4.57 -16.71 -1.00
C ASP A 43 -5.35 -15.65 -1.79
N MET A 44 -6.36 -15.02 -1.19
CA MET A 44 -7.09 -13.92 -1.81
C MET A 44 -6.22 -12.67 -2.02
N LEU A 45 -5.20 -12.44 -1.19
CA LEU A 45 -4.27 -11.31 -1.37
C LEU A 45 -3.44 -11.40 -2.65
N LYS A 46 -3.34 -12.58 -3.28
CA LYS A 46 -2.70 -12.77 -4.59
C LYS A 46 -3.54 -12.17 -5.75
N ILE A 47 -4.81 -11.87 -5.51
CA ILE A 47 -5.72 -11.26 -6.48
C ILE A 47 -5.74 -9.75 -6.19
N SER A 48 -5.43 -8.94 -7.19
CA SER A 48 -5.49 -7.48 -7.06
C SER A 48 -6.93 -6.98 -6.98
N GLY A 49 -7.14 -5.94 -6.15
CA GLY A 49 -8.45 -5.33 -5.98
C GLY A 49 -9.40 -6.11 -5.07
N GLY A 50 -9.99 -5.40 -4.08
CA GLY A 50 -10.88 -6.04 -3.09
C GLY A 50 -12.17 -6.58 -3.70
N ALA A 51 -12.76 -5.89 -4.67
CA ALA A 51 -13.94 -6.38 -5.39
C ALA A 51 -13.63 -7.65 -6.19
N ASN A 52 -12.46 -7.71 -6.85
CA ASN A 52 -12.03 -8.89 -7.60
C ASN A 52 -11.85 -10.11 -6.68
N ARG A 53 -11.32 -9.91 -5.47
CA ARG A 53 -11.21 -10.98 -4.45
C ARG A 53 -12.57 -11.53 -4.08
N ILE A 54 -13.55 -10.64 -3.86
CA ILE A 54 -14.94 -11.01 -3.53
C ILE A 54 -15.56 -11.81 -4.69
N SER A 55 -15.44 -11.31 -5.93
CA SER A 55 -15.93 -12.03 -7.10
C SER A 55 -15.29 -13.41 -7.25
N ALA A 56 -13.96 -13.49 -7.16
CA ALA A 56 -13.26 -14.77 -7.30
C ALA A 56 -13.65 -15.78 -6.20
N PHE A 57 -13.96 -15.31 -4.99
CA PHE A 57 -14.42 -16.18 -3.92
C PHE A 57 -15.87 -16.64 -4.15
N ALA A 58 -16.76 -15.75 -4.63
CA ALA A 58 -18.13 -16.07 -5.01
C ALA A 58 -18.17 -17.11 -6.13
N ASP A 59 -17.34 -16.95 -7.16
CA ASP A 59 -17.24 -17.89 -8.29
C ASP A 59 -16.84 -19.30 -7.81
N LYS A 60 -15.89 -19.41 -6.87
CA LYS A 60 -15.51 -20.71 -6.28
C LYS A 60 -16.64 -21.38 -5.51
N ARG A 61 -17.59 -20.61 -5.00
CA ARG A 61 -18.77 -21.10 -4.26
C ARG A 61 -20.01 -21.28 -5.14
N ASN A 62 -19.91 -20.91 -6.44
CA ASN A 62 -21.04 -20.81 -7.36
C ASN A 62 -22.17 -19.90 -6.84
N GLU A 63 -21.81 -18.83 -6.15
CA GLU A 63 -22.74 -17.84 -5.60
C GLU A 63 -22.70 -16.55 -6.42
N ARG A 64 -23.84 -15.85 -6.51
CA ARG A 64 -23.95 -14.55 -7.17
C ARG A 64 -24.06 -13.45 -6.13
N VAL A 65 -23.14 -12.50 -6.17
CA VAL A 65 -23.09 -11.36 -5.24
C VAL A 65 -22.79 -10.06 -5.99
N ASP A 66 -23.18 -8.95 -5.41
CA ASP A 66 -22.69 -7.64 -5.85
C ASP A 66 -21.35 -7.35 -5.15
N ALA A 67 -20.27 -7.80 -5.76
CA ALA A 67 -18.92 -7.64 -5.25
C ALA A 67 -18.52 -6.15 -5.07
N THR A 68 -19.05 -5.27 -5.92
CA THR A 68 -18.80 -3.83 -5.86
C THR A 68 -19.46 -3.22 -4.62
N ALA A 69 -20.73 -3.54 -4.36
CA ALA A 69 -21.44 -3.07 -3.17
C ALA A 69 -20.82 -3.60 -1.88
N ILE A 70 -20.44 -4.88 -1.83
CA ILE A 70 -19.75 -5.48 -0.67
C ILE A 70 -18.40 -4.78 -0.44
N HIS A 71 -17.63 -4.54 -1.49
CA HIS A 71 -16.35 -3.84 -1.38
C HIS A 71 -16.52 -2.37 -0.95
N ALA A 72 -17.57 -1.70 -1.39
CA ALA A 72 -17.89 -0.33 -0.94
C ALA A 72 -18.20 -0.31 0.56
N THR A 73 -18.98 -1.28 1.06
CA THR A 73 -19.27 -1.46 2.49
C THR A 73 -17.99 -1.71 3.29
N LYS A 74 -17.13 -2.62 2.82
CA LYS A 74 -15.81 -2.91 3.39
C LYS A 74 -14.97 -1.65 3.50
N THR A 75 -14.90 -0.86 2.43
CA THR A 75 -14.08 0.35 2.37
C THR A 75 -14.61 1.43 3.30
N SER A 76 -15.92 1.64 3.34
CA SER A 76 -16.57 2.59 4.27
C SER A 76 -16.25 2.27 5.73
N TRP A 77 -16.39 1.00 6.12
CA TRP A 77 -16.07 0.55 7.48
C TRP A 77 -14.59 0.74 7.80
N PHE A 78 -13.70 0.35 6.89
CA PHE A 78 -12.27 0.52 7.04
C PHE A 78 -11.87 1.99 7.28
N ILE A 79 -12.40 2.92 6.45
CA ILE A 79 -12.13 4.35 6.59
C ILE A 79 -12.63 4.88 7.94
N LYS A 80 -13.84 4.49 8.35
CA LYS A 80 -14.42 4.88 9.63
C LYS A 80 -13.55 4.42 10.80
N LYS A 81 -13.02 3.20 10.72
CA LYS A 81 -12.11 2.66 11.74
C LYS A 81 -10.75 3.36 11.74
N LEU A 82 -10.18 3.67 10.59
CA LEU A 82 -8.95 4.49 10.52
C LEU A 82 -9.11 5.84 11.22
N GLN A 83 -10.29 6.45 11.12
CA GLN A 83 -10.58 7.73 11.74
C GLN A 83 -10.78 7.62 13.27
N SER A 84 -11.47 6.57 13.74
CA SER A 84 -11.86 6.43 15.16
C SER A 84 -10.76 5.83 16.03
N ASP A 85 -10.14 4.75 15.57
CA ASP A 85 -9.25 3.94 16.42
C ASP A 85 -7.80 4.45 16.38
N GLY A 86 -7.52 5.33 15.41
CA GLY A 86 -6.18 5.80 15.13
C GLY A 86 -5.34 4.72 14.44
N ILE A 87 -4.30 5.16 13.79
CA ILE A 87 -3.30 4.31 13.14
C ILE A 87 -1.92 4.73 13.62
N LYS A 88 -1.01 3.76 13.71
CA LYS A 88 0.40 4.07 13.99
C LYS A 88 1.20 3.87 12.72
N PRO A 89 1.95 4.90 12.29
CA PRO A 89 2.95 4.73 11.24
C PRO A 89 3.95 3.64 11.64
N LEU A 90 4.42 2.90 10.66
CA LEU A 90 5.52 1.97 10.87
C LEU A 90 6.79 2.75 11.22
N SER A 91 7.52 2.32 12.25
CA SER A 91 8.66 3.07 12.79
C SER A 91 9.73 3.34 11.72
N TYR A 92 9.97 2.40 10.83
CA TYR A 92 10.95 2.56 9.76
C TYR A 92 10.59 3.67 8.77
N VAL A 93 9.30 3.98 8.60
CA VAL A 93 8.84 5.09 7.75
C VAL A 93 9.29 6.43 8.33
N SER A 94 9.11 6.62 9.63
CA SER A 94 9.56 7.82 10.33
C SER A 94 11.07 8.02 10.19
N PHE A 95 11.85 6.95 10.32
CA PHE A 95 13.31 6.99 10.12
C PHE A 95 13.64 7.31 8.66
N GLY A 96 12.96 6.67 7.70
CA GLY A 96 13.18 6.89 6.27
C GLY A 96 12.86 8.32 5.82
N LEU A 97 11.75 8.89 6.30
CA LEU A 97 11.36 10.26 5.98
C LEU A 97 12.36 11.29 6.54
N LYS A 98 12.82 11.11 7.79
CA LYS A 98 13.85 11.98 8.39
C LYS A 98 15.18 11.86 7.65
N ALA A 99 15.62 10.65 7.39
CA ALA A 99 16.84 10.44 6.60
C ALA A 99 16.72 11.03 5.19
N ALA A 100 15.60 10.84 4.50
CA ALA A 100 15.38 11.44 3.18
C ALA A 100 15.47 12.97 3.23
N GLN A 101 14.94 13.60 4.27
CA GLN A 101 15.04 15.04 4.48
C GLN A 101 16.50 15.49 4.68
N GLU A 102 17.27 14.78 5.50
CA GLU A 102 18.70 15.06 5.74
C GLU A 102 19.54 14.93 4.44
N TYR A 103 19.19 14.00 3.57
CA TYR A 103 19.84 13.81 2.27
C TYR A 103 19.26 14.68 1.15
N GLY A 104 18.32 15.59 1.44
CA GLY A 104 17.69 16.47 0.43
C GLY A 104 16.90 15.73 -0.63
N MET A 105 16.38 14.55 -0.30
CA MET A 105 15.57 13.73 -1.21
C MET A 105 14.11 14.19 -1.20
N LYS A 106 13.43 14.04 -2.34
CA LYS A 106 11.99 14.16 -2.44
C LYS A 106 11.31 12.91 -1.86
N THR A 107 10.11 13.08 -1.27
CA THR A 107 9.36 11.99 -0.68
C THR A 107 7.97 11.85 -1.29
N GLY A 108 7.47 10.62 -1.41
CA GLY A 108 6.15 10.36 -1.97
C GLY A 108 5.41 9.21 -1.30
N PHE A 109 4.08 9.34 -1.25
CA PHE A 109 3.17 8.25 -0.90
C PHE A 109 2.36 7.87 -2.16
N ILE A 110 2.77 6.78 -2.80
CA ILE A 110 2.28 6.40 -4.13
C ILE A 110 1.28 5.25 -4.03
N SER A 111 0.02 5.60 -3.99
CA SER A 111 -1.10 4.67 -3.81
C SER A 111 -2.16 4.84 -4.89
N THR A 112 -2.92 3.79 -5.17
CA THR A 112 -4.11 3.79 -6.02
C THR A 112 -5.40 3.56 -5.22
N THR A 113 -5.33 3.70 -3.90
CA THR A 113 -6.50 3.62 -3.01
C THR A 113 -7.28 4.94 -2.96
N GLU A 114 -8.35 4.96 -2.16
CA GLU A 114 -9.20 6.14 -1.99
C GLU A 114 -8.43 7.36 -1.45
N LYS A 115 -8.72 8.55 -2.00
CA LYS A 115 -8.09 9.81 -1.61
C LYS A 115 -8.16 10.06 -0.11
N VAL A 116 -9.32 9.83 0.50
CA VAL A 116 -9.53 10.06 1.93
C VAL A 116 -8.62 9.17 2.79
N THR A 117 -8.38 7.93 2.38
CA THR A 117 -7.47 7.01 3.08
C THR A 117 -6.03 7.54 3.05
N VAL A 118 -5.56 7.97 1.87
CA VAL A 118 -4.21 8.55 1.71
C VAL A 118 -4.05 9.79 2.57
N GLN A 119 -5.05 10.67 2.59
CA GLN A 119 -5.02 11.90 3.38
C GLN A 119 -5.00 11.64 4.89
N ILE A 120 -5.81 10.69 5.40
CA ILE A 120 -5.83 10.32 6.82
C ILE A 120 -4.44 9.82 7.26
N ILE A 121 -3.84 8.93 6.47
CA ILE A 121 -2.53 8.35 6.77
C ILE A 121 -1.43 9.42 6.76
N ALA A 122 -1.40 10.25 5.72
CA ALA A 122 -0.41 11.33 5.59
C ALA A 122 -0.54 12.36 6.73
N GLN A 123 -1.77 12.75 7.07
CA GLN A 123 -2.03 13.66 8.18
C GLN A 123 -1.57 13.08 9.50
N LYS A 124 -1.77 11.78 9.72
CA LYS A 124 -1.32 11.10 10.94
C LYS A 124 0.20 11.13 11.08
N LEU A 125 0.94 10.89 9.99
CA LEU A 125 2.41 11.03 10.00
C LEU A 125 2.85 12.42 10.45
N VAL A 126 2.26 13.47 9.89
CA VAL A 126 2.59 14.86 10.23
C VAL A 126 2.25 15.18 11.68
N THR A 127 1.08 14.73 12.18
CA THR A 127 0.68 14.96 13.58
C THR A 127 1.59 14.23 14.59
N GLU A 128 2.30 13.20 14.17
CA GLU A 128 3.32 12.51 14.97
C GLU A 128 4.74 13.09 14.79
N GLY A 129 4.86 14.28 14.19
CA GLY A 129 6.12 15.00 14.05
C GLY A 129 7.03 14.49 12.95
N ASN A 130 6.48 13.78 11.95
CA ASN A 130 7.24 13.38 10.77
C ASN A 130 7.15 14.45 9.67
N PRO A 131 8.15 14.53 8.77
CA PRO A 131 8.01 15.27 7.53
C PRO A 131 6.81 14.78 6.72
N GLY A 132 6.12 15.70 6.05
CA GLY A 132 5.07 15.37 5.09
C GLY A 132 5.67 14.81 3.79
N PHE A 133 4.81 14.31 2.90
CA PHE A 133 5.20 13.89 1.56
C PHE A 133 5.18 15.07 0.60
N ASP A 134 6.17 15.17 -0.30
CA ASP A 134 6.16 16.16 -1.40
C ASP A 134 5.08 15.84 -2.43
N ILE A 135 4.75 14.55 -2.62
CA ILE A 135 3.68 14.12 -3.52
C ILE A 135 2.89 12.95 -2.95
N MET A 136 1.60 12.91 -3.26
CA MET A 136 0.72 11.79 -2.96
C MET A 136 -0.12 11.45 -4.19
N THR A 137 -0.24 10.15 -4.50
CA THR A 137 -1.18 9.68 -5.51
C THR A 137 -2.33 8.90 -4.87
N HIS A 138 -3.46 8.86 -5.55
CA HIS A 138 -4.67 8.19 -5.08
C HIS A 138 -5.62 7.94 -6.26
N ARG A 139 -6.63 7.09 -6.08
CA ARG A 139 -7.62 6.72 -7.12
C ARG A 139 -8.29 7.93 -7.79
N GLY A 140 -8.54 9.00 -7.04
CA GLY A 140 -9.16 10.22 -7.58
C GLY A 140 -8.35 10.96 -8.65
N LEU A 141 -7.12 10.56 -8.95
CA LEU A 141 -6.33 11.07 -10.07
C LEU A 141 -6.69 10.41 -11.41
N GLY A 142 -7.52 9.35 -11.41
CA GLY A 142 -7.91 8.64 -12.62
C GLY A 142 -6.79 7.86 -13.30
N LEU A 143 -5.69 7.59 -12.58
CA LEU A 143 -4.58 6.79 -13.10
C LEU A 143 -4.93 5.29 -13.04
N PRO A 144 -4.40 4.47 -13.98
CA PRO A 144 -4.49 3.03 -13.91
C PRO A 144 -4.01 2.50 -12.55
N GLU A 145 -4.65 1.42 -12.09
CA GLU A 145 -4.26 0.77 -10.84
C GLU A 145 -2.99 -0.06 -11.04
N LYS A 146 -2.23 -0.28 -9.95
CA LYS A 146 -1.11 -1.22 -9.95
C LYS A 146 -1.63 -2.62 -10.35
N PRO A 147 -0.91 -3.37 -11.18
CA PRO A 147 0.54 -3.27 -11.47
C PRO A 147 0.94 -2.27 -12.56
N GLU A 148 0.03 -1.51 -13.15
CA GLU A 148 0.40 -0.49 -14.13
C GLU A 148 1.33 0.57 -13.52
N PRO A 149 2.33 1.09 -14.27
CA PRO A 149 3.37 1.97 -13.73
C PRO A 149 2.93 3.43 -13.53
N ASP A 150 1.74 3.78 -13.97
CA ASP A 150 1.26 5.16 -14.17
C ASP A 150 1.34 6.02 -12.93
N ALA A 151 1.02 5.48 -11.74
CA ALA A 151 1.10 6.22 -10.50
C ALA A 151 2.53 6.66 -10.16
N TYR A 152 3.54 5.81 -10.44
CA TYR A 152 4.95 6.15 -10.26
C TYR A 152 5.44 7.10 -11.33
N ILE A 153 5.10 6.86 -12.60
CA ILE A 153 5.44 7.75 -13.72
C ILE A 153 4.89 9.16 -13.48
N HIS A 154 3.64 9.26 -13.00
CA HIS A 154 3.03 10.52 -12.62
C HIS A 154 3.86 11.25 -11.55
N ALA A 155 4.25 10.53 -10.48
CA ALA A 155 5.04 11.11 -9.40
C ALA A 155 6.44 11.57 -9.87
N PHE A 156 7.12 10.77 -10.70
CA PHE A 156 8.42 11.14 -11.28
C PHE A 156 8.33 12.41 -12.11
N LYS A 157 7.33 12.48 -13.00
CA LYS A 157 7.11 13.68 -13.83
C LYS A 157 6.80 14.92 -13.00
N ALA A 158 5.91 14.80 -12.01
CA ALA A 158 5.50 15.92 -11.16
C ALA A 158 6.65 16.50 -10.32
N LEU A 159 7.61 15.66 -9.91
CA LEU A 159 8.74 16.08 -9.10
C LEU A 159 10.04 16.31 -9.91
N GLY A 160 10.03 16.04 -11.21
CA GLY A 160 11.24 16.13 -12.05
C GLY A 160 12.32 15.11 -11.64
N ILE A 161 11.90 13.89 -11.28
CA ILE A 161 12.79 12.81 -10.85
C ILE A 161 12.99 11.82 -11.99
N GLU A 162 14.25 11.52 -12.29
CA GLU A 162 14.57 10.40 -13.17
C GLU A 162 14.32 9.08 -12.42
N PRO A 163 13.61 8.10 -13.02
CA PRO A 163 13.20 6.87 -12.33
C PRO A 163 14.32 6.13 -11.60
N GLN A 164 15.50 6.03 -12.22
CA GLN A 164 16.68 5.37 -11.65
C GLN A 164 17.24 6.07 -10.40
N ASN A 165 16.85 7.31 -10.14
CA ASN A 165 17.20 8.08 -8.95
C ASN A 165 16.17 7.94 -7.81
N ALA A 166 15.13 7.14 -8.02
CA ALA A 166 14.10 6.87 -7.04
C ALA A 166 14.28 5.50 -6.38
N ILE A 167 14.16 5.48 -5.07
CA ILE A 167 14.03 4.27 -4.27
C ILE A 167 12.56 4.14 -3.87
N VAL A 168 11.97 3.00 -4.14
CA VAL A 168 10.57 2.71 -3.83
C VAL A 168 10.51 1.57 -2.83
N ILE A 169 9.80 1.78 -1.72
CA ILE A 169 9.48 0.74 -0.74
C ILE A 169 8.10 0.16 -1.12
N GLU A 170 8.02 -1.17 -1.26
CA GLU A 170 6.77 -1.87 -1.59
C GLU A 170 6.57 -3.11 -0.72
N ASP A 171 5.29 -3.47 -0.47
CA ASP A 171 4.91 -4.56 0.41
C ASP A 171 4.15 -5.69 -0.31
N ASN A 172 3.88 -5.53 -1.61
CA ASN A 172 3.08 -6.48 -2.39
C ASN A 172 3.57 -6.62 -3.83
N VAL A 173 3.14 -7.71 -4.49
CA VAL A 173 3.61 -8.11 -5.82
C VAL A 173 3.29 -7.06 -6.89
N ASP A 174 2.05 -6.54 -6.89
CA ASP A 174 1.60 -5.58 -7.90
C ASP A 174 2.32 -4.24 -7.74
N GLY A 175 2.57 -3.82 -6.50
CA GLY A 175 3.34 -2.63 -6.21
C GLY A 175 4.78 -2.74 -6.69
N VAL A 176 5.43 -3.88 -6.42
CA VAL A 176 6.78 -4.17 -6.94
C VAL A 176 6.80 -4.15 -8.45
N ALA A 177 5.85 -4.83 -9.11
CA ALA A 177 5.75 -4.85 -10.58
C ALA A 177 5.57 -3.45 -11.16
N SER A 178 4.67 -2.66 -10.58
CA SER A 178 4.39 -1.27 -10.98
C SER A 178 5.63 -0.37 -10.88
N ALA A 179 6.33 -0.42 -9.73
CA ALA A 179 7.53 0.40 -9.51
C ALA A 179 8.70 -0.02 -10.42
N LYS A 180 8.88 -1.33 -10.63
CA LYS A 180 9.89 -1.87 -11.58
C LYS A 180 9.59 -1.45 -13.01
N ALA A 181 8.33 -1.57 -13.45
CA ALA A 181 7.90 -1.13 -14.79
C ALA A 181 8.10 0.38 -15.01
N ALA A 182 7.98 1.17 -13.95
CA ALA A 182 8.28 2.60 -13.97
C ALA A 182 9.78 2.94 -13.98
N GLY A 183 10.67 1.94 -13.79
CA GLY A 183 12.12 2.10 -13.84
C GLY A 183 12.79 2.46 -12.51
N ALA A 184 12.11 2.34 -11.38
CA ALA A 184 12.66 2.63 -10.06
C ALA A 184 13.51 1.47 -9.51
N ARG A 185 14.38 1.80 -8.54
CA ARG A 185 14.98 0.81 -7.64
C ARG A 185 13.97 0.43 -6.57
N VAL A 186 13.64 -0.84 -6.45
CA VAL A 186 12.58 -1.32 -5.56
C VAL A 186 13.13 -2.12 -4.40
N VAL A 187 12.69 -1.75 -3.20
CA VAL A 187 12.96 -2.45 -1.93
C VAL A 187 11.66 -3.08 -1.46
N GLY A 188 11.64 -4.40 -1.38
CA GLY A 188 10.51 -5.17 -0.88
C GLY A 188 10.55 -5.30 0.66
N VAL A 189 9.46 -4.91 1.32
CA VAL A 189 9.25 -5.10 2.77
C VAL A 189 7.86 -5.71 2.96
N PRO A 190 7.74 -7.02 3.24
CA PRO A 190 6.44 -7.68 3.29
C PRO A 190 5.59 -7.13 4.43
N GLY A 191 4.30 -6.88 4.16
CA GLY A 191 3.30 -6.63 5.19
C GLY A 191 3.05 -7.87 6.05
N ALA A 192 2.34 -7.72 7.17
CA ALA A 192 2.17 -8.76 8.18
C ALA A 192 1.58 -10.09 7.65
N PHE A 193 0.78 -10.05 6.58
CA PHE A 193 0.20 -11.26 5.98
C PHE A 193 0.86 -11.72 4.68
N ALA A 194 1.83 -10.96 4.16
CA ALA A 194 2.61 -11.34 2.99
C ALA A 194 3.84 -12.17 3.37
N LYS A 195 4.40 -12.89 2.40
CA LYS A 195 5.67 -13.60 2.57
C LYS A 195 6.78 -12.83 1.86
N GLN A 196 7.96 -12.82 2.44
CA GLN A 196 9.15 -12.23 1.81
C GLN A 196 9.41 -12.81 0.42
N THR A 197 9.17 -14.11 0.24
CA THR A 197 9.35 -14.81 -1.05
C THR A 197 8.43 -14.27 -2.16
N ASP A 198 7.33 -13.60 -1.84
CA ASP A 198 6.42 -13.03 -2.82
C ASP A 198 7.00 -11.75 -3.44
N LEU A 199 7.97 -11.11 -2.78
CA LEU A 199 8.60 -9.86 -3.22
C LEU A 199 9.95 -10.06 -3.94
N ARG A 200 10.26 -11.28 -4.37
CA ARG A 200 11.54 -11.63 -5.01
C ARG A 200 11.88 -10.85 -6.29
N ALA A 201 10.89 -10.19 -6.90
CA ALA A 201 11.09 -9.32 -8.06
C ALA A 201 11.69 -7.95 -7.71
N SER A 202 11.75 -7.60 -6.41
CA SER A 202 12.42 -6.39 -5.92
C SER A 202 13.93 -6.49 -6.11
N ASP A 203 14.62 -5.35 -6.20
CA ASP A 203 16.09 -5.31 -6.26
C ASP A 203 16.73 -5.72 -4.94
N THR A 204 16.05 -5.46 -3.84
CA THR A 204 16.44 -5.88 -2.49
C THR A 204 15.18 -6.20 -1.70
N THR A 205 15.23 -7.23 -0.84
CA THR A 205 14.10 -7.59 0.02
C THR A 205 14.58 -7.70 1.46
N PHE A 206 13.90 -7.01 2.38
CA PHE A 206 14.10 -7.13 3.82
C PHE A 206 12.97 -7.95 4.44
N GLY A 207 13.27 -8.70 5.51
CA GLY A 207 12.27 -9.43 6.27
C GLY A 207 11.36 -8.51 7.08
N SER A 208 11.91 -7.37 7.50
CA SER A 208 11.22 -6.30 8.22
C SER A 208 11.78 -4.94 7.81
N GLY A 209 10.95 -3.91 7.88
CA GLY A 209 11.39 -2.54 7.67
C GLY A 209 12.43 -2.06 8.70
N SER A 210 12.49 -2.68 9.89
CA SER A 210 13.54 -2.41 10.88
C SER A 210 14.94 -2.82 10.43
N ASP A 211 15.04 -3.70 9.43
CA ASP A 211 16.32 -4.17 8.90
C ASP A 211 16.95 -3.19 7.88
N ILE A 212 16.20 -2.15 7.49
CA ILE A 212 16.65 -1.15 6.52
C ILE A 212 17.71 -0.24 7.15
N ASN A 213 18.91 -0.27 6.61
CA ASN A 213 19.91 0.76 6.86
C ASN A 213 19.75 1.89 5.84
N TRP A 214 19.09 2.97 6.23
CA TRP A 214 18.76 4.09 5.35
C TRP A 214 19.98 4.80 4.78
N VAL A 215 21.05 4.95 5.58
CA VAL A 215 22.30 5.58 5.11
C VAL A 215 22.88 4.75 3.96
N SER A 216 23.04 3.44 4.17
CA SER A 216 23.57 2.54 3.13
C SER A 216 22.66 2.42 1.91
N LEU A 217 21.34 2.64 2.08
CA LEU A 217 20.40 2.58 0.97
C LEU A 217 20.49 3.83 0.08
N PHE A 218 20.85 5.00 0.64
CA PHE A 218 20.88 6.30 -0.05
C PHE A 218 22.25 6.64 -0.66
N THR A 219 23.31 6.00 -0.20
CA THR A 219 24.68 6.16 -0.73
C THR A 219 24.94 5.20 -1.87
#